data_eccab1317113e1d9068c9ba779b07135
#
_entry.id   eccab1317113e1d9068c9ba779b07135
#
_cell.length_a   1.000
_cell.length_b   1.000
_cell.length_c   1.000
_cell.angle_alpha   90.00
_cell.angle_beta   90.00
_cell.angle_gamma   90.00
#
_symmetry.space_group_name_H-M   'P 1'
#
loop_
_entity.id
_entity.type
_entity.pdbx_description
1 polymer ?
#
loop_
_entity_poly.entity_id
_entity_poly.type
_entity_poly.pdbx_seq_one_letter_code
_entity_poly.pdbx_strand_id
1 'polypeptide(L)'
;MEMISKLSRAPVAVPRGRRLRLLAAAMPLAALLATACSPAQTSVASSGGPARQPTAPPPSPAGDCNSVTTCYTPQQLQAAYGIKPFLDRGINGRGETVVLPELAESRLNPPDVTDMRQDMAAFDRLFRLPATRMRVLTMLAGARSPWLAFGEEVLDVEMVHALAPGAALVILLLPSTSLDNTKNAVAAAVGSLRLGSTKGGVISISAAGQIGGEHCVSRAQADKVNAALQAAASQHVTVVAASGDIGAVRYPCDVYAAAFGGGTFPPVKGVGLLASDPLVLGAGGTSLTASHTTGAWISETAWGLPYGDPGSAFQASGGGFSSLFPRPDYQDGVPGSGATRGVPDVSADASGHTGMAIVLSDGATSMIRGSGGTSASAPIWAALIALADQYAGRHLGFVNAVIYQIARSPSYHQAFHDITLGNNTVQFPAKTITGYQAAPGWDPVTGWGSPDAQVLIPLLARYAVP
;
A
#
# COMPACT_ATOMS: atom_id res chain seq x y z
N MET A 1 -1.61 -46.88 45.35
CA MET A 1 -2.69 -47.87 45.43
C MET A 1 -3.56 -47.54 44.23
N GLU A 2 -3.28 -48.19 43.09
CA GLU A 2 -3.91 -49.37 42.56
C GLU A 2 -5.42 -49.17 42.41
N MET A 3 -6.02 -49.29 41.28
CA MET A 3 -6.23 -50.43 40.39
C MET A 3 -6.74 -49.94 39.01
N ILE A 4 -6.13 -50.31 37.90
CA ILE A 4 -6.42 -51.45 36.99
C ILE A 4 -7.60 -51.16 36.06
N SER A 5 -7.41 -51.00 34.79
CA SER A 5 -7.02 -51.83 33.64
C SER A 5 -8.21 -52.50 32.93
N LYS A 6 -8.15 -52.42 31.60
CA LYS A 6 -8.76 -53.30 30.58
C LYS A 6 -10.21 -53.06 30.18
N LEU A 7 -10.37 -52.70 28.91
CA LEU A 7 -11.22 -53.38 27.92
C LEU A 7 -10.89 -52.82 26.54
N SER A 8 -10.19 -53.53 25.77
CA SER A 8 -10.49 -54.46 24.65
C SER A 8 -10.89 -53.76 23.36
N ARG A 9 -10.01 -53.89 22.37
CA ARG A 9 -10.15 -53.52 20.97
C ARG A 9 -11.20 -54.36 20.26
N ALA A 10 -12.05 -53.73 19.42
CA ALA A 10 -12.67 -54.37 18.27
C ALA A 10 -12.57 -53.43 17.06
N PRO A 11 -12.23 -53.90 15.86
CA PRO A 11 -12.09 -53.09 14.69
C PRO A 11 -13.47 -52.92 14.02
N VAL A 12 -13.86 -51.63 13.77
CA VAL A 12 -15.02 -51.33 12.94
C VAL A 12 -14.54 -51.18 11.49
N ALA A 13 -15.08 -52.03 10.63
CA ALA A 13 -14.84 -52.02 9.18
C ALA A 13 -15.43 -50.76 8.55
N VAL A 14 -14.61 -50.04 7.78
CA VAL A 14 -15.01 -48.91 6.96
C VAL A 14 -15.46 -49.44 5.58
N PRO A 15 -16.67 -49.12 5.10
CA PRO A 15 -17.07 -49.44 3.75
C PRO A 15 -16.33 -48.58 2.72
N ARG A 16 -15.74 -49.22 1.71
CA ARG A 16 -15.15 -48.56 0.54
C ARG A 16 -16.26 -47.93 -0.32
N GLY A 17 -16.50 -46.62 -0.13
CA GLY A 17 -17.36 -45.80 -0.97
C GLY A 17 -16.55 -45.08 -2.08
N ARG A 18 -17.10 -45.14 -3.28
CA ARG A 18 -16.59 -44.65 -4.57
C ARG A 18 -15.95 -43.26 -4.46
N ARG A 19 -14.74 -43.15 -4.96
CA ARG A 19 -14.06 -41.83 -5.24
C ARG A 19 -14.82 -41.09 -6.31
N LEU A 20 -15.61 -40.12 -5.93
CA LEU A 20 -16.01 -39.02 -6.82
C LEU A 20 -14.82 -38.07 -6.86
N ARG A 21 -14.16 -37.96 -7.99
CA ARG A 21 -13.16 -36.94 -8.25
C ARG A 21 -13.89 -35.61 -8.42
N LEU A 22 -14.07 -34.86 -7.38
CA LEU A 22 -14.29 -33.42 -7.45
C LEU A 22 -12.91 -32.79 -7.71
N LEU A 23 -12.69 -32.35 -8.93
CA LEU A 23 -11.63 -31.39 -9.26
C LEU A 23 -12.01 -30.07 -8.57
N ALA A 24 -11.63 -29.91 -7.32
CA ALA A 24 -11.56 -28.60 -6.71
C ALA A 24 -10.35 -27.90 -7.32
N ALA A 25 -10.58 -26.95 -8.21
CA ALA A 25 -9.57 -26.01 -8.64
C ALA A 25 -9.24 -25.11 -7.44
N ALA A 26 -8.26 -25.51 -6.65
CA ALA A 26 -7.61 -24.62 -5.69
C ALA A 26 -6.77 -23.64 -6.51
N MET A 27 -7.30 -22.45 -6.79
CA MET A 27 -6.48 -21.34 -7.24
C MET A 27 -5.74 -20.77 -6.02
N PRO A 28 -4.41 -20.62 -6.11
CA PRO A 28 -3.65 -20.05 -5.00
C PRO A 28 -3.97 -18.54 -4.88
N LEU A 29 -4.26 -18.09 -3.68
CA LEU A 29 -4.42 -16.68 -3.30
C LEU A 29 -3.10 -15.88 -3.51
N ALA A 30 -1.97 -16.57 -3.72
CA ALA A 30 -0.70 -15.98 -4.17
C ALA A 30 -0.83 -15.17 -5.47
N ALA A 31 -1.82 -15.52 -6.32
CA ALA A 31 -2.17 -14.71 -7.48
C ALA A 31 -2.75 -13.33 -7.08
N LEU A 32 -3.18 -13.15 -5.84
CA LEU A 32 -3.72 -11.89 -5.32
C LEU A 32 -2.64 -10.80 -5.07
N LEU A 33 -1.40 -11.22 -4.84
CA LEU A 33 -0.29 -10.30 -4.59
C LEU A 33 0.64 -10.11 -5.81
N ALA A 34 0.52 -10.98 -6.84
CA ALA A 34 1.51 -11.05 -7.92
C ALA A 34 0.94 -10.88 -9.34
N THR A 35 -0.37 -10.73 -9.53
CA THR A 35 -0.94 -10.53 -10.87
C THR A 35 -1.10 -9.07 -11.25
N ALA A 36 -0.06 -8.29 -11.02
CA ALA A 36 0.18 -7.15 -11.88
C ALA A 36 0.82 -7.68 -13.16
N CYS A 37 0.09 -7.71 -14.26
CA CYS A 37 0.52 -7.97 -15.64
C CYS A 37 1.33 -9.24 -15.93
N SER A 38 0.83 -10.08 -16.82
CA SER A 38 1.66 -11.04 -17.56
C SER A 38 2.73 -10.30 -18.36
N PRO A 39 3.98 -10.72 -18.31
CA PRO A 39 5.08 -9.93 -18.84
C PRO A 39 5.27 -10.12 -20.34
N ALA A 40 5.35 -9.03 -21.08
CA ALA A 40 6.28 -8.98 -22.21
C ALA A 40 7.61 -8.46 -21.64
N GLN A 41 8.61 -9.32 -21.62
CA GLN A 41 9.95 -8.98 -21.10
C GLN A 41 10.71 -8.22 -22.17
N THR A 42 11.09 -7.00 -21.89
CA THR A 42 12.14 -6.31 -22.65
C THR A 42 13.32 -6.08 -21.74
N SER A 43 14.42 -6.82 -21.94
CA SER A 43 15.66 -6.62 -21.24
C SER A 43 16.42 -5.43 -21.83
N VAL A 44 16.75 -4.45 -21.02
CA VAL A 44 17.66 -3.36 -21.40
C VAL A 44 19.08 -3.74 -20.97
N ALA A 45 19.91 -4.15 -21.93
CA ALA A 45 21.31 -4.45 -21.67
C ALA A 45 22.09 -3.16 -21.34
N SER A 46 22.78 -3.10 -20.20
CA SER A 46 23.70 -2.01 -19.87
C SER A 46 25.04 -2.22 -20.58
N SER A 47 25.28 -1.53 -21.71
CA SER A 47 26.60 -1.46 -22.33
C SER A 47 27.45 -0.40 -21.62
N GLY A 48 28.47 -0.82 -20.87
CA GLY A 48 29.50 0.05 -20.30
C GLY A 48 30.37 0.66 -21.39
N GLY A 49 30.16 1.96 -21.69
CA GLY A 49 31.03 2.77 -22.54
C GLY A 49 31.29 4.13 -21.88
N PRO A 50 32.36 4.87 -22.20
CA PRO A 50 32.69 6.13 -21.53
C PRO A 50 31.60 7.19 -21.76
N ALA A 51 31.28 7.91 -20.69
CA ALA A 51 30.20 8.90 -20.61
C ALA A 51 30.28 9.97 -21.73
N ARG A 52 29.41 9.87 -22.72
CA ARG A 52 29.04 10.98 -23.58
C ARG A 52 27.76 11.62 -23.04
N GLN A 53 27.76 12.96 -22.91
CA GLN A 53 26.55 13.69 -22.57
C GLN A 53 25.44 13.39 -23.60
N PRO A 54 24.28 12.92 -23.17
CA PRO A 54 23.17 12.67 -24.10
C PRO A 54 22.51 13.99 -24.52
N THR A 55 22.43 14.24 -25.82
CA THR A 55 21.75 15.41 -26.42
C THR A 55 20.29 15.16 -26.79
N ALA A 56 19.73 14.01 -26.44
CA ALA A 56 18.31 13.68 -26.65
C ALA A 56 17.67 13.25 -25.33
N PRO A 57 16.37 13.59 -25.09
CA PRO A 57 15.64 12.99 -23.98
C PRO A 57 15.63 11.47 -24.18
N PRO A 58 15.71 10.67 -23.09
CA PRO A 58 15.57 9.23 -23.22
C PRO A 58 14.21 8.90 -23.82
N PRO A 59 14.08 7.78 -24.55
CA PRO A 59 12.77 7.28 -24.93
C PRO A 59 11.90 7.18 -23.68
N SER A 60 10.65 7.60 -23.79
CA SER A 60 9.68 7.47 -22.71
C SER A 60 9.55 5.98 -22.37
N PRO A 61 9.73 5.55 -21.11
CA PRO A 61 9.54 4.15 -20.74
C PRO A 61 8.11 3.65 -20.94
N ALA A 62 7.16 4.53 -21.20
CA ALA A 62 5.75 4.21 -21.44
C ALA A 62 5.51 3.18 -22.59
N GLY A 63 6.52 2.89 -23.43
CA GLY A 63 6.45 1.83 -24.42
C GLY A 63 6.79 0.43 -23.90
N ASP A 64 7.39 0.32 -22.72
CA ASP A 64 7.92 -0.93 -22.18
C ASP A 64 7.04 -1.59 -21.13
N CYS A 65 6.05 -0.86 -20.60
CA CYS A 65 4.96 -1.47 -19.88
C CYS A 65 4.02 -2.11 -20.86
N ASN A 66 4.05 -3.41 -20.92
CA ASN A 66 3.30 -4.33 -21.76
C ASN A 66 2.07 -3.72 -22.48
N SER A 67 1.79 -4.13 -23.72
CA SER A 67 0.70 -3.62 -24.57
C SER A 67 -0.73 -3.68 -23.99
N VAL A 68 -0.89 -4.24 -22.80
CA VAL A 68 -2.17 -4.37 -22.06
C VAL A 68 -2.23 -3.45 -20.85
N THR A 69 -1.11 -2.88 -20.41
CA THR A 69 -1.02 -2.04 -19.20
C THR A 69 -0.41 -0.70 -19.53
N THR A 70 -1.05 0.32 -18.99
CA THR A 70 -0.64 1.70 -19.12
C THR A 70 0.03 2.09 -17.82
N CYS A 71 1.34 1.89 -17.67
CA CYS A 71 2.00 2.35 -16.47
C CYS A 71 2.53 3.77 -16.60
N TYR A 72 2.58 4.47 -15.47
CA TYR A 72 3.08 5.83 -15.37
C TYR A 72 4.51 5.86 -14.83
N THR A 73 5.32 6.73 -15.39
CA THR A 73 6.66 7.05 -14.89
C THR A 73 6.56 7.90 -13.62
N PRO A 74 7.62 7.97 -12.79
CA PRO A 74 7.69 8.91 -11.68
C PRO A 74 7.29 10.34 -12.06
N GLN A 75 7.79 10.84 -13.18
CA GLN A 75 7.51 12.21 -13.64
C GLN A 75 6.04 12.43 -14.03
N GLN A 76 5.40 11.38 -14.58
CA GLN A 76 3.98 11.46 -14.91
C GLN A 76 3.12 11.46 -13.64
N LEU A 77 3.43 10.64 -12.63
CA LEU A 77 2.74 10.69 -11.34
C LEU A 77 2.98 11.99 -10.59
N GLN A 78 4.23 12.52 -10.61
CA GLN A 78 4.53 13.84 -10.03
C GLN A 78 3.67 14.96 -10.66
N ALA A 79 3.42 14.86 -11.97
CA ALA A 79 2.57 15.82 -12.68
C ALA A 79 1.09 15.58 -12.36
N ALA A 80 0.62 14.32 -12.39
CA ALA A 80 -0.77 13.97 -12.16
C ALA A 80 -1.26 14.44 -10.78
N TYR A 81 -0.46 14.23 -9.75
CA TYR A 81 -0.81 14.62 -8.38
C TYR A 81 -0.28 16.01 -7.96
N GLY A 82 0.13 16.86 -8.92
CA GLY A 82 0.54 18.23 -8.63
C GLY A 82 1.81 18.37 -7.79
N ILE A 83 2.65 17.34 -7.71
CA ILE A 83 3.88 17.30 -6.90
C ILE A 83 5.04 18.04 -7.58
N LYS A 84 5.12 17.94 -8.91
CA LYS A 84 6.24 18.51 -9.68
C LYS A 84 6.61 19.95 -9.32
N PRO A 85 5.67 20.91 -9.15
CA PRO A 85 6.02 22.28 -8.77
C PRO A 85 6.72 22.44 -7.43
N PHE A 86 6.56 21.49 -6.51
CA PHE A 86 7.29 21.46 -5.23
C PHE A 86 8.72 20.98 -5.44
N LEU A 87 8.91 19.92 -6.22
CA LEU A 87 10.22 19.39 -6.56
C LEU A 87 11.08 20.44 -7.28
N ASP A 88 10.49 21.18 -8.23
CA ASP A 88 11.15 22.26 -8.97
C ASP A 88 11.62 23.41 -8.04
N ARG A 89 11.00 23.56 -6.86
CA ARG A 89 11.37 24.54 -5.83
C ARG A 89 12.26 23.97 -4.72
N GLY A 90 12.69 22.72 -4.84
CA GLY A 90 13.55 22.04 -3.85
C GLY A 90 12.80 21.48 -2.64
N ILE A 91 11.46 21.46 -2.66
CA ILE A 91 10.62 20.75 -1.68
C ILE A 91 10.49 19.32 -2.22
N ASN A 92 11.39 18.46 -1.80
CA ASN A 92 11.56 17.11 -2.32
C ASN A 92 11.67 16.02 -1.22
N GLY A 93 11.26 16.35 0.01
CA GLY A 93 11.37 15.47 1.17
C GLY A 93 12.73 15.55 1.88
N ARG A 94 13.61 16.49 1.52
CA ARG A 94 14.93 16.64 2.14
C ARG A 94 14.80 16.97 3.62
N GLY A 95 15.48 16.17 4.45
CA GLY A 95 15.42 16.28 5.91
C GLY A 95 14.41 15.35 6.54
N GLU A 96 13.46 14.85 5.73
CA GLU A 96 12.41 13.94 6.18
C GLU A 96 12.86 12.49 6.11
N THR A 97 12.20 11.65 6.91
CA THR A 97 12.40 10.19 6.92
C THR A 97 11.06 9.49 6.76
N VAL A 98 11.01 8.54 5.82
CA VAL A 98 9.88 7.62 5.68
C VAL A 98 10.34 6.22 6.08
N VAL A 99 9.60 5.60 7.00
CA VAL A 99 9.85 4.22 7.43
C VAL A 99 8.85 3.30 6.77
N LEU A 100 9.36 2.23 6.19
CA LEU A 100 8.61 1.21 5.47
C LEU A 100 8.76 -0.11 6.23
N PRO A 101 7.77 -0.51 7.05
CA PRO A 101 7.73 -1.83 7.67
C PRO A 101 7.35 -2.88 6.63
N GLU A 102 8.31 -3.75 6.28
CA GLU A 102 8.19 -4.76 5.23
C GLU A 102 8.35 -6.17 5.80
N LEU A 103 7.82 -7.15 5.08
CA LEU A 103 8.04 -8.56 5.44
C LEU A 103 9.38 -9.03 4.91
N ALA A 104 10.15 -9.68 5.77
CA ALA A 104 11.34 -10.36 5.30
C ALA A 104 10.94 -11.67 4.63
N GLU A 105 11.04 -11.74 3.33
CA GLU A 105 10.75 -12.92 2.50
C GLU A 105 11.78 -14.05 2.69
N SER A 106 12.00 -14.46 3.94
CA SER A 106 12.94 -15.55 4.25
C SER A 106 12.45 -16.94 3.82
N ARG A 107 11.21 -17.07 3.37
CA ARG A 107 10.54 -18.35 3.09
C ARG A 107 10.25 -18.62 1.63
N LEU A 108 10.31 -17.62 0.79
CA LEU A 108 10.12 -17.80 -0.64
C LEU A 108 11.49 -17.95 -1.30
N ASN A 109 11.60 -18.90 -2.19
CA ASN A 109 12.75 -19.08 -3.07
C ASN A 109 12.25 -18.82 -4.50
N PRO A 110 11.71 -17.63 -4.79
CA PRO A 110 11.16 -17.34 -6.08
C PRO A 110 12.23 -16.85 -7.03
N PRO A 111 12.05 -17.03 -8.34
CA PRO A 111 12.94 -16.47 -9.36
C PRO A 111 12.94 -14.93 -9.41
N ASP A 112 12.03 -14.27 -8.67
CA ASP A 112 11.80 -12.83 -8.71
C ASP A 112 12.38 -12.06 -7.51
N VAL A 113 13.24 -12.68 -6.70
CA VAL A 113 13.96 -11.99 -5.60
C VAL A 113 15.14 -11.24 -6.16
N THR A 114 15.20 -9.94 -5.92
CA THR A 114 16.25 -9.04 -6.39
C THR A 114 17.01 -8.41 -5.22
N ASP A 115 18.08 -7.68 -5.50
CA ASP A 115 18.76 -6.85 -4.50
C ASP A 115 18.25 -5.42 -4.63
N MET A 116 17.54 -4.94 -3.63
CA MET A 116 16.93 -3.61 -3.59
C MET A 116 17.91 -2.48 -3.93
N ARG A 117 19.20 -2.64 -3.61
CA ARG A 117 20.21 -1.64 -3.97
C ARG A 117 20.45 -1.58 -5.47
N GLN A 118 20.33 -2.71 -6.16
CA GLN A 118 20.49 -2.80 -7.62
C GLN A 118 19.21 -2.29 -8.30
N ASP A 119 18.04 -2.62 -7.75
CA ASP A 119 16.77 -2.12 -8.23
C ASP A 119 16.75 -0.60 -8.17
N MET A 120 17.00 -0.01 -7.00
CA MET A 120 17.01 1.44 -6.81
C MET A 120 18.07 2.14 -7.67
N ALA A 121 19.26 1.56 -7.82
CA ALA A 121 20.28 2.14 -8.70
C ALA A 121 19.88 2.09 -10.17
N ALA A 122 19.13 1.08 -10.59
CA ALA A 122 18.57 0.98 -11.94
C ALA A 122 17.40 1.97 -12.13
N PHE A 123 16.51 2.05 -11.15
CA PHE A 123 15.39 2.99 -11.12
C PHE A 123 15.86 4.46 -11.21
N ASP A 124 16.83 4.84 -10.36
CA ASP A 124 17.40 6.19 -10.34
C ASP A 124 18.01 6.57 -11.70
N ARG A 125 18.77 5.65 -12.31
CA ARG A 125 19.37 5.86 -13.64
C ARG A 125 18.30 6.00 -14.72
N LEU A 126 17.30 5.09 -14.72
CA LEU A 126 16.28 5.05 -15.75
C LEU A 126 15.42 6.30 -15.73
N PHE A 127 14.98 6.71 -14.56
CA PHE A 127 14.08 7.85 -14.39
C PHE A 127 14.79 9.15 -14.02
N ARG A 128 16.14 9.16 -14.04
CA ARG A 128 16.96 10.35 -13.74
C ARG A 128 16.65 10.99 -12.39
N LEU A 129 16.43 10.16 -11.40
CA LEU A 129 16.25 10.58 -10.03
C LEU A 129 17.61 10.73 -9.33
N PRO A 130 17.71 11.51 -8.26
CA PRO A 130 18.90 11.55 -7.43
C PRO A 130 19.11 10.21 -6.76
N ALA A 131 20.36 9.89 -6.38
CA ALA A 131 20.66 8.64 -5.69
C ALA A 131 19.85 8.49 -4.40
N THR A 132 19.18 7.34 -4.26
CA THR A 132 18.32 7.02 -3.12
C THR A 132 19.12 6.91 -1.83
N ARG A 133 18.65 7.54 -0.76
CA ARG A 133 19.20 7.40 0.59
C ARG A 133 18.37 6.43 1.39
N MET A 134 18.81 5.18 1.48
CA MET A 134 18.09 4.13 2.19
C MET A 134 18.98 3.37 3.16
N ARG A 135 18.37 2.81 4.19
CA ARG A 135 18.96 1.86 5.12
C ARG A 135 17.96 0.77 5.46
N VAL A 136 18.44 -0.43 5.71
CA VAL A 136 17.64 -1.55 6.15
C VAL A 136 17.90 -1.81 7.63
N LEU A 137 16.84 -1.89 8.41
CA LEU A 137 16.85 -2.38 9.80
C LEU A 137 16.10 -3.71 9.80
N THR A 138 16.58 -4.69 10.56
CA THR A 138 15.92 -5.99 10.65
C THR A 138 15.55 -6.32 12.08
N MET A 139 14.33 -6.81 12.26
CA MET A 139 13.87 -7.43 13.51
C MET A 139 14.12 -8.94 13.51
N LEU A 140 14.76 -9.48 12.45
CA LEU A 140 15.09 -10.89 12.31
C LEU A 140 16.50 -11.17 12.82
N ALA A 141 16.63 -12.15 13.69
CA ALA A 141 17.94 -12.73 14.00
C ALA A 141 18.37 -13.66 12.87
N GLY A 142 19.55 -13.43 12.27
CA GLY A 142 20.15 -14.34 11.29
C GLY A 142 19.63 -14.22 9.86
N ALA A 143 19.06 -13.08 9.45
CA ALA A 143 18.68 -12.83 8.07
C ALA A 143 19.89 -12.99 7.11
N ARG A 144 19.70 -13.75 6.01
CA ARG A 144 20.78 -14.06 5.04
C ARG A 144 21.31 -12.80 4.36
N SER A 145 20.42 -11.95 3.88
CA SER A 145 20.73 -10.62 3.36
C SER A 145 19.53 -9.70 3.61
N PRO A 146 19.75 -8.58 4.28
CA PRO A 146 18.66 -7.63 4.53
C PRO A 146 18.28 -6.81 3.28
N TRP A 147 18.95 -7.03 2.15
CA TRP A 147 18.72 -6.30 0.90
C TRP A 147 17.93 -7.10 -0.13
N LEU A 148 17.65 -8.38 0.14
CA LEU A 148 16.81 -9.16 -0.75
C LEU A 148 15.37 -8.69 -0.61
N ALA A 149 14.77 -8.32 -1.73
CA ALA A 149 13.43 -7.78 -1.84
C ALA A 149 12.61 -8.56 -2.87
N PHE A 150 11.34 -8.51 -2.69
CA PHE A 150 10.33 -8.96 -3.62
C PHE A 150 9.57 -7.74 -4.18
N GLY A 151 8.70 -7.92 -5.16
CA GLY A 151 8.03 -6.81 -5.83
C GLY A 151 7.32 -5.79 -4.93
N GLU A 152 6.83 -6.22 -3.75
CA GLU A 152 6.14 -5.33 -2.79
C GLU A 152 7.11 -4.34 -2.15
N GLU A 153 8.22 -4.81 -1.60
CA GLU A 153 9.21 -3.93 -0.95
C GLU A 153 9.85 -2.97 -1.95
N VAL A 154 10.05 -3.43 -3.19
CA VAL A 154 10.55 -2.59 -4.28
C VAL A 154 9.54 -1.52 -4.65
N LEU A 155 8.25 -1.88 -4.77
CA LEU A 155 7.16 -0.94 -5.03
C LEU A 155 7.15 0.19 -4.00
N ASP A 156 7.18 -0.14 -2.72
CA ASP A 156 7.06 0.83 -1.64
C ASP A 156 8.23 1.82 -1.64
N VAL A 157 9.45 1.31 -1.79
CA VAL A 157 10.66 2.13 -1.81
C VAL A 157 10.69 3.04 -3.05
N GLU A 158 10.39 2.49 -4.22
CA GLU A 158 10.39 3.25 -5.47
C GLU A 158 9.28 4.29 -5.53
N MET A 159 8.10 3.99 -4.99
CA MET A 159 7.00 4.96 -4.90
C MET A 159 7.35 6.17 -4.04
N VAL A 160 7.85 5.95 -2.83
CA VAL A 160 8.25 7.08 -1.97
C VAL A 160 9.36 7.87 -2.62
N HIS A 161 10.38 7.18 -3.17
CA HIS A 161 11.51 7.85 -3.82
C HIS A 161 11.12 8.61 -5.09
N ALA A 162 10.18 8.06 -5.87
CA ALA A 162 9.64 8.72 -7.06
C ALA A 162 9.04 10.09 -6.76
N LEU A 163 8.35 10.23 -5.62
CA LEU A 163 7.55 11.40 -5.30
C LEU A 163 8.21 12.33 -4.27
N ALA A 164 9.06 11.78 -3.40
CA ALA A 164 9.84 12.53 -2.42
C ALA A 164 11.33 12.16 -2.49
N PRO A 165 12.02 12.45 -3.61
CA PRO A 165 13.36 11.91 -3.93
C PRO A 165 14.47 12.39 -2.99
N GLY A 166 14.22 13.36 -2.15
CA GLY A 166 15.15 13.84 -1.12
C GLY A 166 14.94 13.21 0.26
N ALA A 167 13.86 12.46 0.47
CA ALA A 167 13.60 11.78 1.74
C ALA A 167 14.61 10.65 2.01
N ALA A 168 14.88 10.39 3.28
CA ALA A 168 15.61 9.22 3.71
C ALA A 168 14.63 8.05 3.93
N LEU A 169 14.94 6.88 3.38
CA LEU A 169 14.12 5.69 3.51
C LEU A 169 14.69 4.72 4.53
N VAL A 170 13.84 4.22 5.40
CA VAL A 170 14.19 3.19 6.38
C VAL A 170 13.29 1.99 6.16
N ILE A 171 13.83 0.94 5.58
CA ILE A 171 13.14 -0.34 5.42
C ILE A 171 13.28 -1.11 6.72
N LEU A 172 12.17 -1.43 7.37
CA LEU A 172 12.12 -2.18 8.61
C LEU A 172 11.60 -3.59 8.34
N LEU A 173 12.52 -4.57 8.24
CA LEU A 173 12.17 -5.95 7.94
C LEU A 173 11.58 -6.67 9.16
N LEU A 174 10.37 -7.18 9.00
CA LEU A 174 9.58 -7.88 9.99
C LEU A 174 9.62 -9.40 9.77
N PRO A 175 9.61 -10.22 10.85
CA PRO A 175 9.58 -11.67 10.73
C PRO A 175 8.23 -12.24 10.26
N SER A 176 7.16 -11.52 10.43
CA SER A 176 5.80 -11.87 9.96
C SER A 176 4.83 -10.71 10.17
N THR A 177 3.66 -10.78 9.55
CA THR A 177 2.56 -9.82 9.69
C THR A 177 1.68 -10.06 10.93
N SER A 178 2.15 -10.82 11.92
CA SER A 178 1.37 -10.99 13.14
C SER A 178 1.10 -9.65 13.85
N LEU A 179 -0.01 -9.56 14.56
CA LEU A 179 -0.40 -8.35 15.27
C LEU A 179 0.65 -7.85 16.27
N ASP A 180 1.31 -8.78 16.98
CA ASP A 180 2.40 -8.44 17.90
C ASP A 180 3.61 -7.87 17.15
N ASN A 181 3.93 -8.39 15.98
CA ASN A 181 4.97 -7.84 15.12
C ASN A 181 4.60 -6.47 14.58
N THR A 182 3.35 -6.25 14.20
CA THR A 182 2.84 -4.95 13.75
C THR A 182 2.98 -3.89 14.85
N LYS A 183 2.54 -4.19 16.06
CA LYS A 183 2.71 -3.30 17.21
C LYS A 183 4.20 -3.00 17.46
N ASN A 184 5.04 -4.02 17.43
CA ASN A 184 6.47 -3.88 17.62
C ASN A 184 7.13 -3.13 16.46
N ALA A 185 6.61 -3.31 15.22
CA ALA A 185 7.05 -2.57 14.05
C ALA A 185 6.76 -1.07 14.16
N VAL A 186 5.54 -0.70 14.55
CA VAL A 186 5.21 0.72 14.82
C VAL A 186 6.14 1.30 15.87
N ALA A 187 6.36 0.60 16.99
CA ALA A 187 7.25 1.06 18.04
C ALA A 187 8.73 1.17 17.58
N ALA A 188 9.21 0.20 16.79
CA ALA A 188 10.55 0.23 16.21
C ALA A 188 10.71 1.32 15.15
N ALA A 189 9.68 1.53 14.32
CA ALA A 189 9.65 2.59 13.33
C ALA A 189 9.74 3.97 13.99
N VAL A 190 8.92 4.22 15.03
CA VAL A 190 9.00 5.43 15.86
C VAL A 190 10.39 5.57 16.48
N GLY A 191 10.96 4.47 17.00
CA GLY A 191 12.33 4.45 17.52
C GLY A 191 13.37 4.82 16.47
N SER A 192 13.22 4.35 15.22
CA SER A 192 14.13 4.65 14.13
C SER A 192 14.05 6.12 13.67
N LEU A 193 12.87 6.73 13.72
CA LEU A 193 12.67 8.15 13.44
C LEU A 193 13.35 9.05 14.49
N ARG A 194 13.39 8.60 15.75
CA ARG A 194 14.09 9.33 16.84
C ARG A 194 15.62 9.35 16.70
N LEU A 195 16.21 8.44 15.93
CA LEU A 195 17.66 8.45 15.65
C LEU A 195 18.04 9.58 14.68
N GLY A 196 17.06 10.21 14.02
CA GLY A 196 17.23 11.47 13.33
C GLY A 196 17.31 12.66 14.30
N SER A 197 17.67 13.82 13.81
CA SER A 197 17.83 15.04 14.63
C SER A 197 16.51 15.65 15.11
N THR A 198 15.36 15.20 14.60
CA THR A 198 14.04 15.75 14.88
C THR A 198 13.07 14.64 15.28
N LYS A 199 12.13 14.94 16.20
CA LYS A 199 11.02 14.05 16.52
C LYS A 199 9.97 14.15 15.42
N GLY A 200 9.48 13.01 14.90
CA GLY A 200 8.45 12.95 13.88
C GLY A 200 8.93 12.27 12.60
N GLY A 201 8.08 12.26 11.59
CA GLY A 201 8.28 11.63 10.29
C GLY A 201 7.07 10.81 9.87
N VAL A 202 7.25 9.95 8.87
CA VAL A 202 6.16 9.19 8.27
C VAL A 202 6.44 7.69 8.33
N ILE A 203 5.41 6.90 8.63
CA ILE A 203 5.44 5.44 8.51
C ILE A 203 4.40 5.07 7.44
N SER A 204 4.81 4.31 6.41
CA SER A 204 3.91 3.75 5.39
C SER A 204 3.86 2.24 5.54
N ILE A 205 2.66 1.68 5.60
CA ILE A 205 2.45 0.24 5.81
C ILE A 205 1.56 -0.32 4.70
N SER A 206 2.17 -0.95 3.72
CA SER A 206 1.48 -1.59 2.61
C SER A 206 0.99 -3.00 2.96
N ALA A 207 1.69 -3.71 3.81
CA ALA A 207 1.32 -5.04 4.30
C ALA A 207 0.05 -5.09 5.18
N ALA A 208 -0.74 -4.01 5.23
CA ALA A 208 -1.96 -3.92 6.06
C ALA A 208 -2.98 -5.03 5.76
N GLY A 209 -3.13 -5.41 4.48
CA GLY A 209 -3.97 -6.54 4.10
C GLY A 209 -3.49 -7.89 4.64
N GLN A 210 -2.20 -8.04 4.86
CA GLN A 210 -1.59 -9.27 5.36
C GLN A 210 -1.72 -9.45 6.88
N ILE A 211 -2.04 -8.39 7.61
CA ILE A 211 -2.30 -8.44 9.06
C ILE A 211 -3.65 -9.09 9.37
N GLY A 212 -4.50 -9.21 8.37
CA GLY A 212 -5.82 -9.78 8.47
C GLY A 212 -6.93 -8.76 8.71
N GLY A 213 -8.17 -9.24 8.64
CA GLY A 213 -9.35 -8.43 8.94
C GLY A 213 -9.56 -8.24 10.44
N GLU A 214 -10.35 -7.26 10.81
CA GLU A 214 -10.68 -6.94 12.22
C GLU A 214 -11.20 -8.13 13.03
N HIS A 215 -11.86 -9.09 12.38
CA HIS A 215 -12.40 -10.30 13.04
C HIS A 215 -11.32 -11.26 13.54
N CYS A 216 -10.07 -11.06 13.14
CA CYS A 216 -8.94 -11.89 13.53
C CYS A 216 -8.37 -11.50 14.89
N VAL A 217 -8.83 -10.40 15.44
CA VAL A 217 -8.29 -9.85 16.69
C VAL A 217 -9.40 -9.56 17.68
N SER A 218 -9.08 -9.73 18.95
CA SER A 218 -9.93 -9.23 20.03
C SER A 218 -9.79 -7.71 20.16
N ARG A 219 -10.79 -7.07 20.75
CA ARG A 219 -10.71 -5.65 21.11
C ARG A 219 -9.44 -5.32 21.91
N ALA A 220 -9.09 -6.13 22.88
CA ALA A 220 -7.89 -5.93 23.69
C ALA A 220 -6.57 -6.00 22.90
N GLN A 221 -6.54 -6.78 21.82
CA GLN A 221 -5.38 -6.82 20.91
C GLN A 221 -5.35 -5.58 20.02
N ALA A 222 -6.48 -5.15 19.48
CA ALA A 222 -6.59 -3.90 18.73
C ALA A 222 -6.17 -2.69 19.58
N ASP A 223 -6.60 -2.63 20.84
CA ASP A 223 -6.24 -1.56 21.77
C ASP A 223 -4.71 -1.49 22.03
N LYS A 224 -3.99 -2.60 21.99
CA LYS A 224 -2.52 -2.60 22.09
C LYS A 224 -1.83 -1.98 20.87
N VAL A 225 -2.36 -2.21 19.67
CA VAL A 225 -1.86 -1.56 18.44
C VAL A 225 -2.19 -0.08 18.50
N ASN A 226 -3.43 0.27 18.83
CA ASN A 226 -3.86 1.66 18.98
C ASN A 226 -2.99 2.43 19.98
N ALA A 227 -2.60 1.82 21.11
CA ALA A 227 -1.67 2.45 22.07
C ALA A 227 -0.29 2.74 21.46
N ALA A 228 0.24 1.88 20.58
CA ALA A 228 1.48 2.16 19.86
C ALA A 228 1.30 3.30 18.84
N LEU A 229 0.15 3.36 18.18
CA LEU A 229 -0.22 4.45 17.26
C LEU A 229 -0.42 5.78 18.00
N GLN A 230 -1.00 5.78 19.20
CA GLN A 230 -1.08 6.95 20.06
C GLN A 230 0.32 7.46 20.45
N ALA A 231 1.23 6.53 20.77
CA ALA A 231 2.62 6.90 21.06
C ALA A 231 3.33 7.48 19.82
N ALA A 232 3.01 7.00 18.61
CA ALA A 232 3.50 7.56 17.36
C ALA A 232 2.95 8.99 17.14
N ALA A 233 1.64 9.17 17.25
CA ALA A 233 0.97 10.45 17.07
C ALA A 233 1.49 11.52 18.09
N SER A 234 1.72 11.13 19.36
CA SER A 234 2.28 12.02 20.39
C SER A 234 3.72 12.47 20.10
N GLN A 235 4.37 11.89 19.12
CA GLN A 235 5.72 12.21 18.66
C GLN A 235 5.73 12.85 17.26
N HIS A 236 4.58 13.34 16.82
CA HIS A 236 4.40 13.94 15.50
C HIS A 236 4.76 12.97 14.36
N VAL A 237 4.46 11.68 14.51
CA VAL A 237 4.60 10.68 13.45
C VAL A 237 3.25 10.48 12.78
N THR A 238 3.24 10.62 11.46
CA THR A 238 2.09 10.23 10.64
C THR A 238 2.20 8.75 10.28
N VAL A 239 1.11 8.00 10.45
CA VAL A 239 1.03 6.60 9.99
C VAL A 239 0.02 6.49 8.87
N VAL A 240 0.45 6.00 7.73
CA VAL A 240 -0.38 5.72 6.54
C VAL A 240 -0.45 4.21 6.37
N ALA A 241 -1.61 3.67 6.03
CA ALA A 241 -1.74 2.25 5.73
C ALA A 241 -2.66 2.00 4.54
N ALA A 242 -2.27 1.03 3.70
CA ALA A 242 -3.10 0.51 2.63
C ALA A 242 -4.42 -0.04 3.17
N SER A 243 -5.53 0.26 2.51
CA SER A 243 -6.86 -0.18 2.96
C SER A 243 -7.19 -1.61 2.56
N GLY A 244 -6.44 -2.18 1.60
CA GLY A 244 -6.59 -3.55 1.10
C GLY A 244 -7.03 -3.61 -0.36
N ASP A 245 -6.90 -4.80 -0.97
CA ASP A 245 -6.99 -4.99 -2.42
C ASP A 245 -8.14 -5.91 -2.85
N ILE A 246 -8.97 -6.35 -1.92
CA ILE A 246 -10.07 -7.27 -2.18
C ILE A 246 -11.44 -6.65 -1.90
N GLY A 247 -11.54 -5.34 -2.16
CA GLY A 247 -12.80 -4.60 -2.04
C GLY A 247 -13.36 -4.57 -0.64
N ALA A 248 -14.68 -4.58 -0.51
CA ALA A 248 -15.39 -4.55 0.77
C ALA A 248 -15.31 -5.90 1.52
N VAL A 249 -14.20 -6.62 1.42
CA VAL A 249 -14.00 -7.95 2.02
C VAL A 249 -12.90 -7.91 3.06
N ARG A 250 -13.15 -8.54 4.20
CA ARG A 250 -12.13 -8.73 5.24
C ARG A 250 -11.14 -9.82 4.84
N TYR A 251 -9.87 -9.57 5.06
CA TYR A 251 -8.83 -10.57 4.83
C TYR A 251 -8.96 -11.75 5.81
N PRO A 252 -8.57 -12.98 5.42
CA PRO A 252 -8.47 -14.11 6.34
C PRO A 252 -7.42 -13.86 7.41
N CYS A 253 -7.55 -14.54 8.55
CA CYS A 253 -6.61 -14.37 9.68
C CYS A 253 -5.22 -14.95 9.40
N ASP A 254 -5.13 -15.88 8.49
CA ASP A 254 -3.86 -16.39 7.96
C ASP A 254 -3.91 -16.30 6.44
N VAL A 255 -3.45 -15.17 5.94
CA VAL A 255 -3.42 -14.89 4.49
C VAL A 255 -2.49 -15.86 3.77
N TYR A 256 -1.36 -16.23 4.41
CA TYR A 256 -0.41 -17.17 3.82
C TYR A 256 -0.98 -18.60 3.75
N ALA A 257 -1.62 -19.08 4.82
CA ALA A 257 -2.28 -20.38 4.77
C ALA A 257 -3.42 -20.40 3.76
N ALA A 258 -4.17 -19.32 3.63
CA ALA A 258 -5.22 -19.19 2.62
C ALA A 258 -4.65 -19.13 1.19
N ALA A 259 -3.53 -18.44 1.00
CA ALA A 259 -2.89 -18.27 -0.30
C ALA A 259 -2.16 -19.52 -0.78
N PHE A 260 -1.39 -20.16 0.09
CA PHE A 260 -0.45 -21.22 -0.27
C PHE A 260 -0.80 -22.59 0.33
N GLY A 261 -1.62 -22.62 1.38
CA GLY A 261 -1.96 -23.85 2.13
C GLY A 261 -3.23 -24.56 1.65
N GLY A 262 -3.90 -24.11 0.58
CA GLY A 262 -5.16 -24.68 0.11
C GLY A 262 -6.34 -24.45 1.06
N GLY A 263 -6.22 -23.49 1.96
CA GLY A 263 -7.29 -23.07 2.87
C GLY A 263 -8.49 -22.48 2.11
N THR A 264 -9.69 -22.70 2.64
CA THR A 264 -10.89 -22.05 2.11
C THR A 264 -10.97 -20.62 2.63
N PHE A 265 -11.13 -19.67 1.73
CA PHE A 265 -11.42 -18.28 2.06
C PHE A 265 -12.90 -17.98 1.82
N PRO A 266 -13.76 -18.08 2.85
CA PRO A 266 -15.13 -17.63 2.71
C PRO A 266 -15.15 -16.10 2.70
N PRO A 267 -15.42 -15.45 1.55
CA PRO A 267 -15.44 -13.99 1.50
C PRO A 267 -16.59 -13.45 2.33
N VAL A 268 -16.28 -12.56 3.27
CA VAL A 268 -17.21 -11.88 4.17
C VAL A 268 -16.93 -10.40 4.17
N LYS A 269 -17.98 -9.59 4.17
CA LYS A 269 -17.87 -8.12 4.19
C LYS A 269 -17.15 -7.63 5.45
N GLY A 270 -16.22 -6.67 5.28
CA GLY A 270 -15.46 -6.08 6.38
C GLY A 270 -14.21 -5.33 5.88
N VAL A 271 -13.44 -4.80 6.80
CA VAL A 271 -12.25 -3.98 6.55
C VAL A 271 -10.99 -4.57 7.18
N GLY A 272 -9.83 -4.10 6.72
CA GLY A 272 -8.52 -4.42 7.28
C GLY A 272 -8.28 -3.68 8.60
N LEU A 273 -7.53 -4.28 9.51
CA LEU A 273 -7.34 -3.79 10.87
C LEU A 273 -6.59 -2.44 10.93
N LEU A 274 -5.46 -2.30 10.22
CA LEU A 274 -4.65 -1.08 10.37
C LEU A 274 -5.33 0.15 9.79
N ALA A 275 -5.84 0.06 8.56
CA ALA A 275 -6.52 1.19 7.94
C ALA A 275 -7.79 1.61 8.70
N SER A 276 -8.37 0.70 9.48
CA SER A 276 -9.55 1.00 10.31
C SER A 276 -9.24 1.62 11.66
N ASP A 277 -7.96 1.65 12.10
CA ASP A 277 -7.60 2.35 13.32
C ASP A 277 -7.78 3.87 13.11
N PRO A 278 -8.47 4.57 14.04
CA PRO A 278 -8.72 6.01 13.91
C PRO A 278 -7.47 6.90 13.85
N LEU A 279 -6.30 6.40 14.26
CA LEU A 279 -5.04 7.13 14.25
C LEU A 279 -4.20 6.90 12.99
N VAL A 280 -4.72 6.08 12.06
CA VAL A 280 -4.07 5.76 10.78
C VAL A 280 -4.78 6.47 9.64
N LEU A 281 -4.01 7.04 8.73
CA LEU A 281 -4.52 7.54 7.46
C LEU A 281 -4.72 6.33 6.52
N GLY A 282 -5.95 5.90 6.37
CA GLY A 282 -6.31 4.78 5.48
C GLY A 282 -6.29 5.23 4.02
N ALA A 283 -5.43 4.62 3.20
CA ALA A 283 -5.27 4.91 1.79
C ALA A 283 -5.97 3.85 0.93
N GLY A 284 -7.02 4.23 0.23
CA GLY A 284 -7.76 3.44 -0.75
C GLY A 284 -7.16 3.52 -2.14
N GLY A 285 -7.81 2.87 -3.10
CA GLY A 285 -7.30 2.75 -4.45
C GLY A 285 -8.20 3.36 -5.53
N THR A 286 -7.59 3.99 -6.51
CA THR A 286 -8.20 4.49 -7.74
C THR A 286 -7.58 3.85 -8.97
N SER A 287 -8.20 4.08 -10.13
CA SER A 287 -7.64 3.82 -11.45
C SER A 287 -7.43 5.18 -12.12
N LEU A 288 -6.17 5.60 -12.21
CA LEU A 288 -5.78 6.90 -12.76
C LEU A 288 -5.82 6.89 -14.29
N THR A 289 -6.33 7.97 -14.87
CA THR A 289 -6.14 8.33 -16.26
C THR A 289 -5.41 9.66 -16.33
N ALA A 290 -4.16 9.64 -16.76
CA ALA A 290 -3.33 10.82 -16.96
C ALA A 290 -2.76 10.87 -18.38
N SER A 291 -2.34 12.03 -18.80
CA SER A 291 -1.71 12.22 -20.11
C SER A 291 -0.34 11.52 -20.15
N HIS A 292 -0.15 10.57 -21.05
CA HIS A 292 1.16 9.94 -21.26
C HIS A 292 2.24 10.89 -21.75
N THR A 293 1.86 12.02 -22.34
CA THR A 293 2.83 13.00 -22.83
C THR A 293 3.27 13.97 -21.74
N THR A 294 2.33 14.43 -20.90
CA THR A 294 2.58 15.50 -19.93
C THR A 294 2.47 15.04 -18.48
N GLY A 295 1.88 13.88 -18.22
CA GLY A 295 1.50 13.43 -16.90
C GLY A 295 0.28 14.16 -16.32
N ALA A 296 -0.32 15.12 -17.03
CA ALA A 296 -1.46 15.87 -16.50
C ALA A 296 -2.61 14.93 -16.17
N TRP A 297 -3.18 15.09 -14.98
CA TRP A 297 -4.39 14.40 -14.54
C TRP A 297 -5.56 14.66 -15.51
N ILE A 298 -6.29 13.64 -15.86
CA ILE A 298 -7.48 13.72 -16.73
C ILE A 298 -8.72 13.27 -15.96
N SER A 299 -8.67 12.10 -15.36
CA SER A 299 -9.77 11.56 -14.56
C SER A 299 -9.29 10.40 -13.67
N GLU A 300 -10.07 10.06 -12.66
CA GLU A 300 -9.92 8.85 -11.89
C GLU A 300 -11.27 8.20 -11.64
N THR A 301 -11.27 6.87 -11.52
CA THR A 301 -12.40 6.07 -11.05
C THR A 301 -11.97 5.28 -9.83
N ALA A 302 -12.90 4.78 -9.03
CA ALA A 302 -12.58 3.84 -7.97
C ALA A 302 -11.93 2.59 -8.58
N TRP A 303 -10.85 2.10 -7.99
CA TRP A 303 -10.26 0.82 -8.37
C TRP A 303 -11.22 -0.31 -7.99
N GLY A 304 -11.75 -0.99 -9.00
CA GLY A 304 -12.77 -2.03 -8.85
C GLY A 304 -13.72 -2.06 -10.03
N LEU A 305 -14.79 -2.84 -9.94
CA LEU A 305 -15.76 -2.97 -11.02
C LEU A 305 -16.53 -1.67 -11.25
N PRO A 306 -16.89 -1.34 -12.50
CA PRO A 306 -16.52 -2.02 -13.74
C PRO A 306 -15.17 -1.57 -14.32
N TYR A 307 -14.45 -0.69 -13.63
CA TYR A 307 -13.26 0.04 -14.11
C TYR A 307 -11.94 -0.56 -13.60
N GLY A 308 -12.00 -1.70 -12.91
CA GLY A 308 -10.81 -2.38 -12.37
C GLY A 308 -10.00 -3.10 -13.44
N ASP A 309 -9.00 -3.82 -12.97
CA ASP A 309 -8.04 -4.49 -13.83
C ASP A 309 -8.70 -5.58 -14.68
N PRO A 310 -8.45 -5.62 -16.01
CA PRO A 310 -9.01 -6.63 -16.87
C PRO A 310 -8.67 -8.05 -16.42
N GLY A 311 -9.71 -8.87 -16.25
CA GLY A 311 -9.55 -10.26 -15.81
C GLY A 311 -9.45 -10.45 -14.29
N SER A 312 -9.48 -9.39 -13.50
CA SER A 312 -9.43 -9.44 -12.03
C SER A 312 -10.72 -8.95 -11.38
N ALA A 313 -11.72 -9.83 -11.32
CA ALA A 313 -13.02 -9.52 -10.73
C ALA A 313 -13.02 -9.48 -9.17
N PHE A 314 -11.90 -9.83 -8.55
CA PHE A 314 -11.75 -9.89 -7.08
C PHE A 314 -10.75 -8.85 -6.53
N GLN A 315 -10.19 -7.99 -7.39
CA GLN A 315 -9.33 -6.89 -6.97
C GLN A 315 -10.10 -5.57 -7.01
N ALA A 316 -10.05 -4.86 -5.89
CA ALA A 316 -10.71 -3.57 -5.74
C ALA A 316 -10.21 -2.86 -4.48
N SER A 317 -10.38 -1.53 -4.43
CA SER A 317 -10.09 -0.71 -3.27
C SER A 317 -10.73 -1.26 -1.99
N GLY A 318 -9.94 -1.51 -0.97
CA GLY A 318 -10.43 -1.92 0.35
C GLY A 318 -11.20 -0.79 1.01
N GLY A 319 -12.39 -1.11 1.55
CA GLY A 319 -13.15 -0.08 2.23
C GLY A 319 -14.48 -0.57 2.80
N GLY A 320 -15.05 0.25 3.67
CA GLY A 320 -16.26 -0.06 4.41
C GLY A 320 -16.27 0.55 5.80
N PHE A 321 -16.87 -0.15 6.76
CA PHE A 321 -17.04 0.33 8.13
C PHE A 321 -16.44 -0.67 9.13
N SER A 322 -15.74 -0.12 10.11
CA SER A 322 -15.12 -0.89 11.19
C SER A 322 -16.18 -1.61 12.05
N SER A 323 -15.84 -2.81 12.47
CA SER A 323 -16.58 -3.55 13.50
C SER A 323 -15.97 -3.38 14.90
N LEU A 324 -14.78 -2.80 15.00
CA LEU A 324 -14.02 -2.62 16.25
C LEU A 324 -14.03 -1.17 16.73
N PHE A 325 -13.87 -0.21 15.84
CA PHE A 325 -13.66 1.18 16.22
C PHE A 325 -14.93 2.01 16.03
N PRO A 326 -15.32 2.81 17.04
CA PRO A 326 -16.37 3.80 16.88
C PRO A 326 -15.92 4.87 15.87
N ARG A 327 -16.89 5.59 15.32
CA ARG A 327 -16.62 6.74 14.47
C ARG A 327 -15.83 7.79 15.27
N PRO A 328 -14.66 8.23 14.79
CA PRO A 328 -13.91 9.31 15.42
C PRO A 328 -14.55 10.66 15.13
N ASP A 329 -14.31 11.63 16.01
CA ASP A 329 -14.90 12.99 15.95
C ASP A 329 -14.62 13.70 14.63
N TYR A 330 -13.46 13.45 14.00
CA TYR A 330 -13.15 14.05 12.70
C TYR A 330 -14.04 13.53 11.57
N GLN A 331 -14.72 12.39 11.73
CA GLN A 331 -15.71 11.87 10.80
C GLN A 331 -17.15 12.31 11.14
N ASP A 332 -17.36 13.11 12.18
CA ASP A 332 -18.68 13.62 12.51
C ASP A 332 -19.23 14.54 11.41
N GLY A 333 -20.50 14.32 11.04
CA GLY A 333 -21.15 15.08 9.98
C GLY A 333 -20.73 14.69 8.56
N VAL A 334 -19.90 13.65 8.38
CA VAL A 334 -19.58 13.11 7.05
C VAL A 334 -20.78 12.28 6.55
N PRO A 335 -21.34 12.61 5.39
CA PRO A 335 -22.47 11.85 4.83
C PRO A 335 -22.12 10.37 4.66
N GLY A 336 -23.05 9.48 4.98
CA GLY A 336 -22.86 8.05 4.86
C GLY A 336 -21.97 7.40 5.94
N SER A 337 -21.27 8.18 6.77
CA SER A 337 -20.55 7.63 7.91
C SER A 337 -21.56 7.17 8.98
N GLY A 338 -21.60 5.87 9.26
CA GLY A 338 -22.44 5.30 10.33
C GLY A 338 -21.94 5.65 11.74
N ALA A 339 -22.26 4.80 12.72
CA ALA A 339 -21.79 4.94 14.10
C ALA A 339 -20.33 4.46 14.30
N THR A 340 -19.71 3.90 13.27
CA THR A 340 -18.36 3.31 13.32
C THR A 340 -17.43 3.98 12.31
N ARG A 341 -16.12 3.80 12.54
CA ARG A 341 -15.05 4.30 11.68
C ARG A 341 -15.25 3.86 10.23
N GLY A 342 -15.36 4.80 9.30
CA GLY A 342 -15.41 4.58 7.85
C GLY A 342 -14.01 4.60 7.23
N VAL A 343 -13.75 3.72 6.28
CA VAL A 343 -12.46 3.50 5.59
C VAL A 343 -12.71 3.45 4.09
N PRO A 344 -11.82 4.01 3.24
CA PRO A 344 -10.59 4.73 3.56
C PRO A 344 -10.82 6.22 3.91
N ASP A 345 -9.75 6.94 4.26
CA ASP A 345 -9.81 8.40 4.42
C ASP A 345 -9.59 9.11 3.08
N VAL A 346 -8.64 8.59 2.31
CA VAL A 346 -8.14 9.14 1.05
C VAL A 346 -7.81 8.02 0.09
N SER A 347 -7.47 8.34 -1.16
CA SER A 347 -7.05 7.35 -2.15
C SER A 347 -5.98 7.90 -3.10
N ALA A 348 -5.34 7.01 -3.85
CA ALA A 348 -4.50 7.33 -5.01
C ALA A 348 -4.45 6.12 -5.95
N ASP A 349 -3.76 6.23 -7.09
CA ASP A 349 -3.66 5.16 -8.07
C ASP A 349 -3.18 3.85 -7.44
N ALA A 350 -3.96 2.81 -7.69
CA ALA A 350 -3.77 1.47 -7.15
C ALA A 350 -4.02 0.38 -8.20
N SER A 351 -4.57 0.73 -9.35
CA SER A 351 -4.82 -0.25 -10.40
C SER A 351 -3.49 -0.70 -11.00
N GLY A 352 -3.23 -2.01 -11.01
CA GLY A 352 -2.08 -2.56 -11.71
C GLY A 352 -2.10 -2.30 -13.22
N HIS A 353 -3.28 -1.94 -13.76
CA HIS A 353 -3.47 -1.59 -15.16
C HIS A 353 -3.04 -0.15 -15.48
N THR A 354 -3.15 0.76 -14.52
CA THR A 354 -2.74 2.17 -14.64
C THR A 354 -1.59 2.53 -13.70
N GLY A 355 -1.02 1.55 -13.02
CA GLY A 355 -0.08 1.73 -11.94
C GLY A 355 1.28 2.34 -12.32
N MET A 356 2.16 2.48 -11.36
CA MET A 356 3.50 3.00 -11.57
C MET A 356 4.45 1.94 -12.15
N ALA A 357 5.35 2.38 -13.00
CA ALA A 357 6.49 1.58 -13.43
C ALA A 357 7.46 1.36 -12.26
N ILE A 358 7.68 0.10 -11.90
CA ILE A 358 8.74 -0.33 -10.97
C ILE A 358 9.87 -1.03 -11.74
N VAL A 359 11.05 -1.04 -11.17
CA VAL A 359 12.26 -1.61 -11.80
C VAL A 359 12.83 -2.71 -10.91
N LEU A 360 12.85 -3.92 -11.42
CA LEU A 360 13.54 -5.06 -10.80
C LEU A 360 14.85 -5.33 -11.56
N SER A 361 15.97 -5.49 -10.86
CA SER A 361 17.29 -5.64 -11.47
C SER A 361 18.11 -6.76 -10.82
N ASP A 362 18.70 -7.60 -11.65
CA ASP A 362 19.73 -8.56 -11.22
C ASP A 362 21.17 -8.00 -11.28
N GLY A 363 21.30 -6.70 -11.57
CA GLY A 363 22.55 -5.98 -11.74
C GLY A 363 23.12 -6.01 -13.16
N ALA A 364 22.73 -6.98 -13.99
CA ALA A 364 23.11 -7.08 -15.41
C ALA A 364 21.97 -6.63 -16.32
N THR A 365 20.77 -7.02 -15.99
CA THR A 365 19.53 -6.66 -16.69
C THR A 365 18.56 -5.97 -15.74
N SER A 366 17.68 -5.14 -16.29
CA SER A 366 16.61 -4.51 -15.53
C SER A 366 15.29 -4.75 -16.25
N MET A 367 14.27 -5.08 -15.46
CA MET A 367 12.92 -5.31 -15.96
C MET A 367 12.01 -4.23 -15.40
N ILE A 368 11.21 -3.60 -16.28
CA ILE A 368 10.18 -2.66 -15.89
C ILE A 368 8.86 -3.41 -15.80
N ARG A 369 8.14 -3.22 -14.70
CA ARG A 369 6.79 -3.73 -14.53
C ARG A 369 5.85 -2.61 -14.10
N GLY A 370 4.60 -2.66 -14.53
CA GLY A 370 3.54 -1.92 -13.88
C GLY A 370 3.20 -2.58 -12.54
N SER A 371 3.04 -1.80 -11.50
CA SER A 371 2.64 -2.27 -10.19
C SER A 371 1.49 -1.44 -9.62
N GLY A 372 0.73 -2.01 -8.69
CA GLY A 372 -0.46 -1.40 -8.14
C GLY A 372 -0.81 -1.98 -6.78
N GLY A 373 -2.10 -2.02 -6.45
CA GLY A 373 -2.61 -2.31 -5.12
C GLY A 373 -2.75 -1.03 -4.30
N THR A 374 -3.52 -1.06 -3.24
CA THR A 374 -3.51 0.02 -2.25
C THR A 374 -2.14 0.17 -1.58
N SER A 375 -1.28 -0.83 -1.79
CA SER A 375 0.17 -0.79 -1.52
C SER A 375 0.91 0.31 -2.26
N ALA A 376 0.44 0.72 -3.46
CA ALA A 376 0.98 1.88 -4.17
C ALA A 376 0.44 3.20 -3.59
N SER A 377 -0.84 3.23 -3.23
CA SER A 377 -1.50 4.42 -2.68
C SER A 377 -0.91 4.87 -1.33
N ALA A 378 -0.59 3.93 -0.45
CA ALA A 378 -0.04 4.27 0.87
C ALA A 378 1.31 5.01 0.77
N PRO A 379 2.33 4.55 0.03
CA PRO A 379 3.58 5.28 -0.13
C PRO A 379 3.43 6.58 -0.93
N ILE A 380 2.46 6.70 -1.86
CA ILE A 380 2.13 7.98 -2.50
C ILE A 380 1.74 9.01 -1.44
N TRP A 381 0.81 8.67 -0.55
CA TRP A 381 0.40 9.55 0.53
C TRP A 381 1.50 9.81 1.55
N ALA A 382 2.33 8.81 1.86
CA ALA A 382 3.48 8.98 2.74
C ALA A 382 4.51 9.97 2.17
N ALA A 383 4.80 9.88 0.87
CA ALA A 383 5.66 10.83 0.17
C ALA A 383 5.08 12.25 0.21
N LEU A 384 3.77 12.39 -0.06
CA LEU A 384 3.07 13.68 0.00
C LEU A 384 3.15 14.31 1.39
N ILE A 385 2.96 13.53 2.45
CA ILE A 385 3.11 14.02 3.83
C ILE A 385 4.57 14.43 4.12
N ALA A 386 5.56 13.65 3.66
CA ALA A 386 6.97 14.04 3.81
C ALA A 386 7.30 15.37 3.10
N LEU A 387 6.70 15.63 1.92
CA LEU A 387 6.80 16.92 1.26
C LEU A 387 6.11 18.03 2.06
N ALA A 388 4.96 17.74 2.67
CA ALA A 388 4.22 18.70 3.48
C ALA A 388 4.96 19.03 4.78
N ASP A 389 5.62 18.04 5.40
CA ASP A 389 6.49 18.22 6.58
C ASP A 389 7.65 19.16 6.25
N GLN A 390 8.37 18.89 5.15
CA GLN A 390 9.45 19.78 4.68
C GLN A 390 8.91 21.19 4.37
N TYR A 391 7.78 21.29 3.68
CA TYR A 391 7.17 22.59 3.33
C TYR A 391 6.76 23.39 4.57
N ALA A 392 6.23 22.71 5.59
CA ALA A 392 5.84 23.32 6.86
C ALA A 392 7.05 23.66 7.76
N GLY A 393 8.24 23.08 7.47
CA GLY A 393 9.42 23.18 8.34
C GLY A 393 9.25 22.46 9.68
N ARG A 394 8.30 21.53 9.78
CA ARG A 394 7.98 20.74 10.97
C ARG A 394 7.20 19.48 10.60
N HIS A 395 7.25 18.45 11.42
CA HIS A 395 6.40 17.27 11.24
C HIS A 395 4.95 17.58 11.63
N LEU A 396 4.02 17.19 10.75
CA LEU A 396 2.58 17.46 10.92
C LEU A 396 1.93 16.48 11.91
N GLY A 397 2.47 15.26 12.00
CA GLY A 397 1.95 14.24 12.92
C GLY A 397 0.61 13.67 12.45
N PHE A 398 -0.34 13.54 13.36
CA PHE A 398 -1.67 12.99 13.05
C PHE A 398 -2.47 13.94 12.14
N VAL A 399 -2.57 13.60 10.88
CA VAL A 399 -3.15 14.47 9.83
C VAL A 399 -4.63 14.25 9.53
N ASN A 400 -5.25 13.14 9.98
CA ASN A 400 -6.62 12.80 9.60
C ASN A 400 -7.60 13.94 9.88
N ALA A 401 -7.57 14.52 11.08
CA ALA A 401 -8.48 15.60 11.43
C ALA A 401 -8.34 16.81 10.49
N VAL A 402 -7.10 17.12 10.09
CA VAL A 402 -6.79 18.24 9.17
C VAL A 402 -7.27 17.93 7.77
N ILE A 403 -7.07 16.70 7.28
CA ILE A 403 -7.58 16.24 5.98
C ILE A 403 -9.10 16.40 5.93
N TYR A 404 -9.81 15.93 6.96
CA TYR A 404 -11.27 16.07 7.05
C TYR A 404 -11.71 17.53 7.17
N GLN A 405 -10.95 18.38 7.83
CA GLN A 405 -11.21 19.82 7.90
C GLN A 405 -11.06 20.47 6.51
N ILE A 406 -9.99 20.16 5.78
CA ILE A 406 -9.75 20.68 4.41
C ILE A 406 -10.86 20.20 3.48
N ALA A 407 -11.19 18.91 3.52
CA ALA A 407 -12.21 18.31 2.67
C ALA A 407 -13.63 18.87 2.90
N ARG A 408 -13.90 19.37 4.10
CA ARG A 408 -15.18 20.06 4.40
C ARG A 408 -15.14 21.58 4.16
N SER A 409 -14.03 22.11 3.69
CA SER A 409 -13.87 23.52 3.37
C SER A 409 -14.22 23.82 1.90
N PRO A 410 -14.38 25.09 1.51
CA PRO A 410 -14.54 25.46 0.10
C PRO A 410 -13.37 25.07 -0.79
N SER A 411 -12.23 24.68 -0.22
CA SER A 411 -11.05 24.24 -0.98
C SER A 411 -11.08 22.76 -1.38
N TYR A 412 -12.13 22.00 -1.03
CA TYR A 412 -12.21 20.56 -1.27
C TYR A 412 -11.85 20.18 -2.71
N HIS A 413 -12.62 20.65 -3.67
CA HIS A 413 -12.43 20.29 -5.09
C HIS A 413 -11.17 20.90 -5.74
N GLN A 414 -10.39 21.67 -4.99
CA GLN A 414 -9.07 22.15 -5.41
C GLN A 414 -7.94 21.31 -4.80
N ALA A 415 -8.17 20.77 -3.61
CA ALA A 415 -7.19 19.99 -2.86
C ALA A 415 -7.30 18.48 -3.13
N PHE A 416 -8.47 18.04 -3.60
CA PHE A 416 -8.76 16.63 -3.90
C PHE A 416 -9.49 16.51 -5.23
N HIS A 417 -9.19 15.43 -5.94
CA HIS A 417 -10.02 14.92 -7.03
C HIS A 417 -11.09 14.03 -6.42
N ASP A 418 -12.33 14.48 -6.45
CA ASP A 418 -13.50 13.77 -5.95
C ASP A 418 -13.85 12.60 -6.89
N ILE A 419 -13.78 11.37 -6.40
CA ILE A 419 -13.97 10.15 -7.19
C ILE A 419 -15.40 9.67 -7.06
N THR A 420 -16.19 9.82 -8.12
CA THR A 420 -17.64 9.59 -8.08
C THR A 420 -18.11 8.40 -8.91
N LEU A 421 -17.17 7.70 -9.58
CA LEU A 421 -17.47 6.57 -10.46
C LEU A 421 -16.78 5.30 -10.01
N GLY A 422 -17.49 4.18 -10.08
CA GLY A 422 -16.97 2.86 -9.72
C GLY A 422 -17.49 2.37 -8.36
N ASN A 423 -17.03 1.20 -7.96
CA ASN A 423 -17.41 0.58 -6.69
C ASN A 423 -16.37 -0.48 -6.27
N ASN A 424 -16.42 -0.92 -5.02
CA ASN A 424 -15.53 -1.96 -4.52
C ASN A 424 -16.22 -3.33 -4.32
N THR A 425 -17.19 -3.63 -5.17
CA THR A 425 -17.78 -4.97 -5.29
C THR A 425 -16.75 -5.94 -5.88
N VAL A 426 -16.67 -7.13 -5.33
CA VAL A 426 -15.77 -8.18 -5.81
C VAL A 426 -16.51 -9.49 -6.06
N GLN A 427 -16.07 -10.23 -7.09
CA GLN A 427 -16.70 -11.46 -7.53
C GLN A 427 -15.72 -12.63 -7.37
N PHE A 428 -15.95 -13.44 -6.35
CA PHE A 428 -15.26 -14.71 -6.19
C PHE A 428 -16.01 -15.82 -6.94
N PRO A 429 -15.38 -16.93 -7.31
CA PRO A 429 -16.04 -18.01 -8.06
C PRO A 429 -17.33 -18.54 -7.40
N ALA A 430 -17.38 -18.56 -6.07
CA ALA A 430 -18.51 -19.08 -5.30
C ALA A 430 -19.47 -17.99 -4.80
N LYS A 431 -19.08 -16.71 -4.80
CA LYS A 431 -19.86 -15.67 -4.15
C LYS A 431 -19.45 -14.26 -4.61
N THR A 432 -20.42 -13.41 -4.88
CA THR A 432 -20.22 -11.98 -5.01
C THR A 432 -20.39 -11.29 -3.67
N ILE A 433 -19.46 -10.41 -3.30
CA ILE A 433 -19.61 -9.50 -2.17
C ILE A 433 -19.91 -8.11 -2.72
N THR A 434 -21.15 -7.70 -2.58
CA THR A 434 -21.58 -6.34 -2.93
C THR A 434 -20.89 -5.34 -2.01
N GLY A 435 -20.08 -4.48 -2.59
CA GLY A 435 -19.35 -3.43 -1.90
C GLY A 435 -20.17 -2.14 -1.75
N TYR A 436 -19.48 -1.03 -1.83
CA TYR A 436 -20.00 0.32 -1.78
C TYR A 436 -19.79 1.01 -3.12
N GLN A 437 -20.54 2.07 -3.37
CA GLN A 437 -20.40 2.91 -4.57
C GLN A 437 -19.53 4.11 -4.23
N ALA A 438 -18.66 4.52 -5.17
CA ALA A 438 -18.06 5.83 -5.14
C ALA A 438 -19.16 6.90 -5.36
N ALA A 439 -19.09 7.99 -4.63
CA ALA A 439 -20.12 9.03 -4.57
C ALA A 439 -19.48 10.41 -4.31
N PRO A 440 -20.17 11.52 -4.63
CA PRO A 440 -19.67 12.86 -4.34
C PRO A 440 -19.35 13.05 -2.84
N GLY A 441 -18.18 13.62 -2.57
CA GLY A 441 -17.65 13.78 -1.22
C GLY A 441 -17.02 12.51 -0.68
N TRP A 442 -17.08 12.30 0.63
CA TRP A 442 -16.52 11.10 1.22
C TRP A 442 -17.38 9.86 0.94
N ASP A 443 -16.75 8.79 0.52
CA ASP A 443 -17.39 7.47 0.38
C ASP A 443 -16.47 6.33 0.89
N PRO A 444 -17.04 5.15 1.22
CA PRO A 444 -16.27 4.05 1.77
C PRO A 444 -15.56 3.21 0.68
N VAL A 445 -15.22 3.78 -0.46
CA VAL A 445 -14.42 3.18 -1.54
C VAL A 445 -13.14 3.96 -1.74
N THR A 446 -13.24 5.30 -1.80
CA THR A 446 -12.16 6.21 -2.16
C THR A 446 -11.90 7.30 -1.12
N GLY A 447 -12.63 7.30 -0.01
CA GLY A 447 -12.52 8.36 0.99
C GLY A 447 -12.86 9.74 0.40
N TRP A 448 -12.04 10.74 0.68
CA TRP A 448 -12.16 12.08 0.09
C TRP A 448 -11.55 12.20 -1.32
N GLY A 449 -11.09 11.08 -1.90
CA GLY A 449 -10.49 11.04 -3.23
C GLY A 449 -8.96 11.14 -3.23
N SER A 450 -8.39 11.42 -4.41
CA SER A 450 -6.94 11.52 -4.63
C SER A 450 -6.43 12.96 -4.50
N PRO A 451 -5.12 13.19 -4.24
CA PRO A 451 -4.62 14.52 -3.90
C PRO A 451 -4.34 15.40 -5.13
N ASP A 452 -4.61 16.71 -5.03
CA ASP A 452 -3.87 17.73 -5.74
C ASP A 452 -2.88 18.41 -4.76
N ALA A 453 -1.63 18.02 -4.82
CA ALA A 453 -0.59 18.46 -3.89
C ALA A 453 -0.38 19.99 -3.96
N GLN A 454 -0.63 20.63 -5.10
CA GLN A 454 -0.41 22.08 -5.25
C GLN A 454 -1.25 22.87 -4.24
N VAL A 455 -2.45 22.40 -3.94
CA VAL A 455 -3.36 23.05 -3.00
C VAL A 455 -3.31 22.35 -1.64
N LEU A 456 -3.22 21.02 -1.62
CA LEU A 456 -3.28 20.25 -0.38
C LEU A 456 -2.09 20.49 0.55
N ILE A 457 -0.84 20.47 0.04
CA ILE A 457 0.37 20.67 0.86
C ILE A 457 0.35 22.00 1.63
N PRO A 458 0.10 23.17 0.99
CA PRO A 458 -0.02 24.43 1.72
C PRO A 458 -1.12 24.44 2.77
N LEU A 459 -2.24 23.79 2.50
CA LEU A 459 -3.36 23.71 3.46
C LEU A 459 -3.03 22.79 4.65
N LEU A 460 -2.39 21.65 4.41
CA LEU A 460 -1.88 20.79 5.50
C LEU A 460 -0.91 21.57 6.40
N ALA A 461 0.06 22.26 5.82
CA ALA A 461 1.02 23.06 6.56
C ALA A 461 0.35 24.19 7.39
N ARG A 462 -0.73 24.77 6.86
CA ARG A 462 -1.47 25.86 7.50
C ARG A 462 -2.37 25.40 8.64
N TYR A 463 -3.08 24.27 8.45
CA TYR A 463 -4.14 23.83 9.38
C TYR A 463 -3.67 22.80 10.40
N ALA A 464 -2.59 22.05 10.14
CA ALA A 464 -2.01 21.20 11.17
C ALA A 464 -1.47 22.08 12.30
N VAL A 465 -2.08 21.97 13.46
CA VAL A 465 -1.65 22.69 14.66
C VAL A 465 -0.42 21.99 15.25
N PRO A 466 0.60 22.73 15.76
CA PRO A 466 1.78 22.14 16.40
C PRO A 466 1.44 21.28 17.60
#